data_8b1a3b3e3ba4e479b31f2f6bd1f13cc9
#
_entry.id   8b1a3b3e3ba4e479b31f2f6bd1f13cc9
#
_cell.length_a   1.000
_cell.length_b   1.000
_cell.length_c   1.000
_cell.angle_alpha   90.00
_cell.angle_beta   90.00
_cell.angle_gamma   90.00
#
_symmetry.space_group_name_H-M   'P 1'
#
loop_
_entity.id
_entity.type
_entity.pdbx_description
1 polymer ?
#
loop_
_entity_poly.entity_id
_entity_poly.type
_entity_poly.pdbx_seq_one_letter_code
_entity_poly.pdbx_strand_id
1 'polypeptide(L)'
;MTCAKILKRFINFISENCYIAVDFLSFAMDYSVDDLRLLVLNVGYAVHNSDWNWKDVSSPFTRLYYVTDGHAQIRMEDGVHDLYPGKLYIVPSFTRHTNICNEHFEHYYIHIYEDVQSKSKIFEEYEFPFEVAPHEGDSKLFQRLCELNPKGRLQQSNPKSYDNHSTLIENIRINKTRGFQDIVESRGILYILTSRFLEMARPKSSSKDERIRNAQSYIRKNIGSKIMVKDLAEDTSLSLEHFIRLFKKETGETPNMYITRMKLERAMVILATSDSNIKSIALTLGYDDLSYFTRAFKRFSGVTPQQYRDQHQQMK
;
A
#
# COMPACT_ATOMS: atom_id res chain seq x y z
N MET A 1 14.66 48.89 -19.55
CA MET A 1 14.52 47.40 -19.68
C MET A 1 13.63 47.13 -20.86
N THR A 2 14.14 46.55 -21.94
CA THR A 2 13.43 46.39 -23.22
C THR A 2 12.34 45.33 -23.12
N CYS A 3 11.19 45.59 -23.75
CA CYS A 3 10.01 44.70 -23.79
C CYS A 3 10.33 43.22 -24.13
N ALA A 4 11.39 43.01 -24.94
CA ALA A 4 11.91 41.68 -25.27
C ALA A 4 12.48 40.88 -24.09
N LYS A 5 13.06 41.55 -23.07
CA LYS A 5 13.54 40.86 -21.85
C LYS A 5 12.41 40.44 -20.93
N ILE A 6 11.33 41.21 -20.91
CA ILE A 6 10.12 40.86 -20.13
C ILE A 6 9.41 39.69 -20.78
N LEU A 7 9.26 39.71 -22.10
CA LEU A 7 8.63 38.61 -22.87
C LEU A 7 9.40 37.29 -22.73
N LYS A 8 10.73 37.35 -22.78
CA LYS A 8 11.60 36.16 -22.62
C LYS A 8 11.54 35.59 -21.19
N ARG A 9 11.41 36.42 -20.16
CA ARG A 9 11.17 35.98 -18.78
C ARG A 9 9.79 35.37 -18.61
N PHE A 10 8.77 35.91 -19.28
CA PHE A 10 7.41 35.42 -19.22
C PHE A 10 7.28 34.05 -19.95
N ILE A 11 7.97 33.91 -21.10
CA ILE A 11 8.01 32.64 -21.85
C ILE A 11 8.75 31.55 -21.05
N ASN A 12 9.89 31.89 -20.40
CA ASN A 12 10.59 30.93 -19.55
C ASN A 12 9.77 30.56 -18.31
N PHE A 13 9.08 31.53 -17.68
CA PHE A 13 8.17 31.23 -16.56
C PHE A 13 6.99 30.33 -16.95
N ILE A 14 6.43 30.53 -18.15
CA ILE A 14 5.37 29.65 -18.68
C ILE A 14 5.93 28.27 -19.03
N SER A 15 7.13 28.15 -19.61
CA SER A 15 7.73 26.87 -19.93
C SER A 15 8.10 26.07 -18.66
N GLU A 16 8.67 26.71 -17.65
CA GLU A 16 8.99 26.04 -16.37
C GLU A 16 7.73 25.60 -15.61
N ASN A 17 6.67 26.44 -15.61
CA ASN A 17 5.40 26.05 -14.99
C ASN A 17 4.56 25.10 -15.85
N CYS A 18 4.76 25.08 -17.17
CA CYS A 18 4.11 24.12 -18.05
C CYS A 18 4.71 22.71 -17.88
N TYR A 19 6.01 22.58 -17.60
CA TYR A 19 6.60 21.28 -17.24
C TYR A 19 6.05 20.77 -15.90
N ILE A 20 5.92 21.63 -14.89
CA ILE A 20 5.30 21.27 -13.60
C ILE A 20 3.81 20.92 -13.80
N ALA A 21 3.08 21.62 -14.66
CA ALA A 21 1.68 21.34 -14.97
C ALA A 21 1.52 20.05 -15.81
N VAL A 22 2.47 19.75 -16.69
CA VAL A 22 2.47 18.50 -17.49
C VAL A 22 2.81 17.30 -16.60
N ASP A 23 3.74 17.42 -15.65
CA ASP A 23 4.00 16.36 -14.65
C ASP A 23 2.82 16.17 -13.71
N PHE A 24 2.10 17.24 -13.33
CA PHE A 24 0.88 17.15 -12.52
C PHE A 24 -0.30 16.55 -13.30
N LEU A 25 -0.43 16.86 -14.59
CA LEU A 25 -1.43 16.27 -15.49
C LEU A 25 -1.09 14.80 -15.81
N SER A 26 0.19 14.44 -15.90
CA SER A 26 0.65 13.06 -16.03
C SER A 26 0.31 12.25 -14.78
N PHE A 27 0.47 12.81 -13.59
CA PHE A 27 0.02 12.20 -12.34
C PHE A 27 -1.49 11.88 -12.36
N ALA A 28 -2.30 12.80 -12.85
CA ALA A 28 -3.76 12.64 -12.95
C ALA A 28 -4.21 11.66 -14.05
N MET A 29 -3.35 11.39 -15.05
CA MET A 29 -3.69 10.50 -16.18
C MET A 29 -3.33 9.03 -15.94
N ASP A 30 -2.40 8.72 -15.02
CA ASP A 30 -1.95 7.35 -14.79
C ASP A 30 -2.83 6.55 -13.81
N TYR A 31 -3.66 7.25 -13.01
CA TYR A 31 -4.51 6.60 -11.99
C TYR A 31 -5.97 7.04 -12.09
N SER A 32 -6.85 6.05 -12.19
CA SER A 32 -8.28 6.24 -11.96
C SER A 32 -8.60 6.05 -10.48
N VAL A 33 -9.46 6.89 -9.93
CA VAL A 33 -10.04 6.68 -8.59
C VAL A 33 -10.72 5.31 -8.49
N ASP A 34 -11.27 4.81 -9.61
CA ASP A 34 -11.90 3.49 -9.69
C ASP A 34 -10.90 2.34 -9.52
N ASP A 35 -9.62 2.59 -9.79
CA ASP A 35 -8.53 1.62 -9.63
C ASP A 35 -7.95 1.61 -8.22
N LEU A 36 -8.23 2.63 -7.41
CA LEU A 36 -7.75 2.75 -6.03
C LEU A 36 -8.77 2.13 -5.06
N ARG A 37 -8.34 1.10 -4.34
CA ARG A 37 -9.18 0.41 -3.35
C ARG A 37 -8.49 0.36 -2.00
N LEU A 38 -8.83 1.31 -1.14
CA LEU A 38 -8.31 1.39 0.22
C LEU A 38 -9.24 0.71 1.22
N LEU A 39 -8.67 -0.01 2.17
CA LEU A 39 -9.36 -0.66 3.29
C LEU A 39 -8.73 -0.24 4.62
N VAL A 40 -9.57 -0.03 5.63
CA VAL A 40 -9.12 0.16 7.01
C VAL A 40 -8.82 -1.21 7.61
N LEU A 41 -7.56 -1.52 7.93
CA LEU A 41 -7.24 -2.73 8.70
C LEU A 41 -7.45 -2.51 10.19
N ASN A 42 -6.79 -1.48 10.71
CA ASN A 42 -6.89 -1.08 12.10
C ASN A 42 -7.03 0.43 12.19
N VAL A 43 -7.73 0.89 13.19
CA VAL A 43 -7.86 2.31 13.53
C VAL A 43 -8.11 2.45 15.03
N GLY A 44 -7.54 3.46 15.63
CA GLY A 44 -7.74 3.73 17.05
C GLY A 44 -6.99 4.96 17.53
N TYR A 45 -7.14 5.22 18.81
CA TYR A 45 -6.39 6.21 19.57
C TYR A 45 -5.48 5.48 20.55
N ALA A 46 -4.22 5.86 20.59
CA ALA A 46 -3.21 5.26 21.45
C ALA A 46 -2.53 6.32 22.33
N VAL A 47 -2.25 5.93 23.56
CA VAL A 47 -1.47 6.68 24.53
C VAL A 47 -0.28 5.83 24.92
N HIS A 48 0.91 6.38 24.77
CA HIS A 48 2.18 5.72 25.06
C HIS A 48 2.96 6.49 26.13
N ASN A 49 3.63 5.75 27.00
CA ASN A 49 4.52 6.28 28.01
C ASN A 49 5.83 5.49 27.98
N SER A 50 6.68 5.79 26.99
CA SER A 50 7.97 5.11 26.74
C SER A 50 7.85 3.63 26.31
N ASP A 51 6.70 3.19 25.80
CA ASP A 51 6.41 1.80 25.43
C ASP A 51 6.25 1.57 23.90
N TRP A 52 6.43 2.61 23.10
CA TRP A 52 6.31 2.52 21.64
C TRP A 52 7.70 2.42 20.97
N ASN A 53 8.45 1.38 21.32
CA ASN A 53 9.84 1.16 20.90
C ASN A 53 9.96 -0.16 20.11
N TRP A 54 9.67 -0.12 18.81
CA TRP A 54 9.67 -1.29 17.94
C TRP A 54 10.71 -1.15 16.83
N LYS A 55 11.67 -2.10 16.75
CA LYS A 55 12.75 -2.09 15.77
C LYS A 55 12.38 -2.87 14.52
N ASP A 56 12.91 -2.43 13.38
CA ASP A 56 12.86 -3.14 12.09
C ASP A 56 11.42 -3.51 11.66
N VAL A 57 10.45 -2.63 11.90
CA VAL A 57 9.08 -2.82 11.48
C VAL A 57 8.98 -2.62 9.97
N SER A 58 8.31 -3.55 9.28
CA SER A 58 7.99 -3.43 7.85
C SER A 58 6.71 -4.20 7.59
N SER A 59 5.68 -3.54 7.12
CA SER A 59 4.31 -4.09 7.03
C SER A 59 3.74 -3.96 5.62
N PRO A 60 2.86 -4.87 5.19
CA PRO A 60 2.22 -4.81 3.88
C PRO A 60 1.09 -3.76 3.80
N PHE A 61 1.01 -2.86 4.75
CA PHE A 61 0.04 -1.78 4.83
C PHE A 61 0.71 -0.46 5.22
N THR A 62 0.09 0.63 4.83
CA THR A 62 0.52 1.99 5.14
C THR A 62 0.02 2.39 6.52
N ARG A 63 0.85 3.07 7.29
CA ARG A 63 0.48 3.68 8.56
C ARG A 63 0.26 5.16 8.38
N LEU A 64 -0.86 5.66 8.86
CA LEU A 64 -1.19 7.07 8.94
C LEU A 64 -1.41 7.45 10.39
N TYR A 65 -0.75 8.51 10.84
CA TYR A 65 -0.84 9.01 12.21
C TYR A 65 -1.33 10.45 12.23
N TYR A 66 -2.14 10.79 13.22
CA TYR A 66 -2.44 12.16 13.62
C TYR A 66 -2.02 12.33 15.07
N VAL A 67 -0.97 13.09 15.33
CA VAL A 67 -0.42 13.30 16.66
C VAL A 67 -1.22 14.37 17.37
N THR A 68 -1.65 14.08 18.62
CA THR A 68 -2.49 14.98 19.42
C THR A 68 -1.73 15.58 20.59
N ASP A 69 -0.79 14.82 21.20
CA ASP A 69 0.02 15.31 22.32
C ASP A 69 1.34 14.55 22.41
N GLY A 70 2.31 15.15 23.11
CA GLY A 70 3.60 14.54 23.38
C GLY A 70 4.56 14.51 22.18
N HIS A 71 5.56 13.59 22.25
CA HIS A 71 6.62 13.50 21.26
C HIS A 71 7.09 12.05 21.07
N ALA A 72 7.35 11.69 19.84
CA ALA A 72 7.99 10.42 19.45
C ALA A 72 8.84 10.61 18.19
N GLN A 73 9.56 9.58 17.80
CA GLN A 73 10.38 9.59 16.59
C GLN A 73 10.19 8.32 15.76
N ILE A 74 10.36 8.45 14.47
CA ILE A 74 10.48 7.32 13.54
C ILE A 74 11.83 7.41 12.85
N ARG A 75 12.63 6.35 12.95
CA ARG A 75 13.87 6.20 12.19
C ARG A 75 13.59 5.40 10.94
N MET A 76 13.94 5.95 9.78
CA MET A 76 13.91 5.31 8.47
C MET A 76 15.31 5.32 7.84
N GLU A 77 15.43 4.89 6.60
CA GLU A 77 16.71 4.84 5.87
C GLU A 77 17.33 6.23 5.66
N ASP A 78 16.48 7.24 5.43
CA ASP A 78 16.87 8.64 5.21
C ASP A 78 17.17 9.43 6.50
N GLY A 79 16.90 8.86 7.68
CA GLY A 79 17.20 9.51 8.96
C GLY A 79 16.19 9.26 10.08
N VAL A 80 16.26 10.13 11.08
CA VAL A 80 15.33 10.15 12.22
C VAL A 80 14.39 11.33 12.06
N HIS A 81 13.12 11.07 12.12
CA HIS A 81 12.04 12.04 11.94
C HIS A 81 11.24 12.18 13.23
N ASP A 82 11.04 13.42 13.67
CA ASP A 82 10.25 13.74 14.85
C ASP A 82 8.75 13.76 14.52
N LEU A 83 7.93 13.35 15.50
CA LEU A 83 6.47 13.42 15.43
C LEU A 83 5.98 14.41 16.49
N TYR A 84 5.36 15.50 16.04
CA TYR A 84 4.84 16.56 16.88
C TYR A 84 3.31 16.69 16.81
N PRO A 85 2.66 17.21 17.88
CA PRO A 85 1.23 17.46 17.87
C PRO A 85 0.76 18.36 16.73
N GLY A 86 -0.47 18.12 16.26
CA GLY A 86 -1.12 18.92 15.23
C GLY A 86 -0.65 18.63 13.81
N LYS A 87 0.00 17.48 13.58
CA LYS A 87 0.51 17.06 12.26
C LYS A 87 0.03 15.69 11.87
N LEU A 88 -0.03 15.44 10.55
CA LEU A 88 -0.27 14.14 9.95
C LEU A 88 1.04 13.53 9.47
N TYR A 89 1.23 12.24 9.70
CA TYR A 89 2.43 11.50 9.30
C TYR A 89 2.05 10.23 8.56
N ILE A 90 2.83 9.86 7.55
CA ILE A 90 2.61 8.64 6.78
C ILE A 90 3.89 7.79 6.73
N VAL A 91 3.73 6.49 6.98
CA VAL A 91 4.77 5.48 6.71
C VAL A 91 4.18 4.52 5.68
N PRO A 92 4.59 4.60 4.41
CA PRO A 92 4.09 3.75 3.35
C PRO A 92 4.33 2.27 3.60
N SER A 93 3.53 1.42 2.97
CA SER A 93 3.70 -0.05 3.00
C SER A 93 5.14 -0.45 2.63
N PHE A 94 5.64 -1.52 3.25
CA PHE A 94 6.99 -2.08 3.05
C PHE A 94 8.15 -1.13 3.41
N THR A 95 7.89 0.04 3.99
CA THR A 95 8.94 0.93 4.50
C THR A 95 9.47 0.39 5.82
N ARG A 96 10.77 0.01 5.83
CA ARG A 96 11.44 -0.40 7.07
C ARG A 96 11.67 0.80 7.98
N HIS A 97 11.23 0.70 9.22
CA HIS A 97 11.35 1.77 10.19
C HIS A 97 11.49 1.25 11.62
N THR A 98 11.92 2.13 12.51
CA THR A 98 12.01 1.88 13.95
C THR A 98 11.26 2.99 14.68
N ASN A 99 10.30 2.63 15.51
CA ASN A 99 9.57 3.55 16.38
C ASN A 99 10.40 3.81 17.63
N ILE A 100 10.45 5.06 18.07
CA ILE A 100 11.19 5.51 19.25
C ILE A 100 10.28 6.45 20.07
N CYS A 101 9.97 6.05 21.28
CA CYS A 101 9.15 6.84 22.21
C CYS A 101 9.76 6.74 23.60
N ASN A 102 10.36 7.81 24.08
CA ASN A 102 11.01 7.88 25.40
C ASN A 102 10.19 8.66 26.42
N GLU A 103 9.09 9.26 25.98
CA GLU A 103 8.25 10.17 26.74
C GLU A 103 6.77 9.86 26.54
N HIS A 104 5.92 10.77 26.98
CA HIS A 104 4.49 10.74 26.67
C HIS A 104 4.23 11.00 25.19
N PHE A 105 3.34 10.22 24.56
CA PHE A 105 2.96 10.35 23.17
C PHE A 105 1.54 9.87 22.92
N GLU A 106 0.71 10.73 22.33
CA GLU A 106 -0.67 10.43 22.01
C GLU A 106 -0.96 10.65 20.53
N HIS A 107 -1.62 9.68 19.90
CA HIS A 107 -1.95 9.80 18.49
C HIS A 107 -3.13 8.93 18.09
N TYR A 108 -3.84 9.36 17.05
CA TYR A 108 -4.66 8.48 16.26
C TYR A 108 -3.78 7.72 15.28
N TYR A 109 -4.11 6.44 15.02
CA TYR A 109 -3.48 5.63 13.99
C TYR A 109 -4.51 5.01 13.07
N ILE A 110 -4.14 4.88 11.79
CA ILE A 110 -4.90 4.14 10.79
C ILE A 110 -3.91 3.24 10.04
N HIS A 111 -4.21 1.95 9.97
CA HIS A 111 -3.51 1.03 9.07
C HIS A 111 -4.34 0.88 7.81
N ILE A 112 -3.78 1.35 6.70
CA ILE A 112 -4.43 1.41 5.39
C ILE A 112 -3.88 0.29 4.52
N TYR A 113 -4.73 -0.60 4.09
CA TYR A 113 -4.38 -1.65 3.14
C TYR A 113 -4.88 -1.29 1.75
N GLU A 114 -4.00 -1.38 0.79
CA GLU A 114 -4.34 -1.26 -0.61
C GLU A 114 -4.73 -2.63 -1.13
N ASP A 115 -6.03 -2.84 -1.38
CA ASP A 115 -6.60 -4.14 -1.74
C ASP A 115 -5.83 -4.76 -2.94
N VAL A 116 -5.66 -6.07 -2.91
CA VAL A 116 -5.08 -6.83 -4.03
C VAL A 116 -5.87 -6.69 -5.35
N GLN A 117 -7.13 -6.26 -5.28
CA GLN A 117 -7.95 -5.94 -6.45
C GLN A 117 -7.71 -4.52 -6.97
N SER A 118 -6.97 -3.69 -6.23
CA SER A 118 -6.53 -2.37 -6.73
C SER A 118 -5.60 -2.57 -7.91
N LYS A 119 -5.84 -1.85 -9.00
CA LYS A 119 -4.94 -1.86 -10.14
C LYS A 119 -3.77 -0.90 -9.95
N SER A 120 -3.90 0.04 -9.03
CA SER A 120 -2.84 0.95 -8.59
C SER A 120 -2.18 0.44 -7.31
N LYS A 121 -0.94 0.84 -7.08
CA LYS A 121 -0.18 0.63 -5.85
C LYS A 121 0.50 1.93 -5.45
N ILE A 122 -0.35 2.95 -5.13
CA ILE A 122 0.14 4.31 -4.91
C ILE A 122 1.20 4.36 -3.81
N PHE A 123 1.03 3.63 -2.70
CA PHE A 123 1.99 3.64 -1.60
C PHE A 123 3.32 2.95 -1.93
N GLU A 124 3.34 2.08 -2.94
CA GLU A 124 4.56 1.45 -3.42
C GLU A 124 5.22 2.26 -4.55
N GLU A 125 4.45 2.96 -5.37
CA GLU A 125 4.87 3.61 -6.61
C GLU A 125 5.24 5.08 -6.44
N TYR A 126 4.78 5.72 -5.35
CA TYR A 126 5.05 7.14 -5.07
C TYR A 126 5.84 7.36 -3.79
N GLU A 127 6.67 8.38 -3.81
CA GLU A 127 7.26 8.99 -2.62
C GLU A 127 6.26 9.99 -2.06
N PHE A 128 5.91 9.79 -0.80
CA PHE A 128 5.03 10.71 -0.08
C PHE A 128 5.86 11.60 0.84
N PRO A 129 5.46 12.86 1.06
CA PRO A 129 6.00 13.63 2.15
C PRO A 129 5.74 12.87 3.45
N PHE A 130 6.74 12.77 4.32
CA PHE A 130 6.57 12.08 5.62
C PHE A 130 5.55 12.78 6.51
N GLU A 131 5.52 14.11 6.48
CA GLU A 131 4.68 15.00 7.28
C GLU A 131 3.87 15.94 6.40
N VAL A 132 2.61 16.18 6.78
CA VAL A 132 1.77 17.24 6.22
C VAL A 132 0.95 17.93 7.31
N ALA A 133 0.53 19.18 7.05
CA ALA A 133 -0.42 19.86 7.91
C ALA A 133 -1.84 19.29 7.70
N PRO A 134 -2.62 19.07 8.76
CA PRO A 134 -4.02 18.71 8.63
C PRO A 134 -4.84 19.89 8.10
N HIS A 135 -5.93 19.59 7.41
CA HIS A 135 -6.95 20.57 7.10
C HIS A 135 -7.97 20.68 8.25
N GLU A 136 -8.75 21.76 8.24
CA GLU A 136 -9.83 21.93 9.22
C GLU A 136 -10.80 20.75 9.17
N GLY A 137 -11.06 20.15 10.32
CA GLY A 137 -11.94 18.99 10.46
C GLY A 137 -11.28 17.62 10.31
N ASP A 138 -10.02 17.51 9.87
CA ASP A 138 -9.38 16.20 9.70
C ASP A 138 -9.31 15.39 11.01
N SER A 139 -9.13 16.04 12.17
CA SER A 139 -9.18 15.37 13.47
C SER A 139 -10.52 14.66 13.73
N LYS A 140 -11.63 15.28 13.29
CA LYS A 140 -12.97 14.67 13.39
C LYS A 140 -13.12 13.47 12.48
N LEU A 141 -12.43 13.44 11.35
CA LEU A 141 -12.42 12.28 10.45
C LEU A 141 -11.74 11.07 11.09
N PHE A 142 -10.67 11.26 11.86
CA PHE A 142 -10.05 10.18 12.64
C PHE A 142 -11.00 9.66 13.71
N GLN A 143 -11.66 10.54 14.48
CA GLN A 143 -12.66 10.15 15.47
C GLN A 143 -13.79 9.36 14.81
N ARG A 144 -14.34 9.89 13.73
CA ARG A 144 -15.44 9.25 12.99
C ARG A 144 -15.04 7.87 12.47
N LEU A 145 -13.82 7.73 11.97
CA LEU A 145 -13.32 6.45 11.48
C LEU A 145 -13.18 5.42 12.62
N CYS A 146 -12.81 5.84 13.83
CA CYS A 146 -12.81 4.98 15.02
C CYS A 146 -14.23 4.51 15.39
N GLU A 147 -15.23 5.39 15.33
CA GLU A 147 -16.64 5.06 15.60
C GLU A 147 -17.19 4.03 14.59
N LEU A 148 -16.89 4.23 13.31
CA LEU A 148 -17.29 3.33 12.23
C LEU A 148 -16.60 1.95 12.32
N ASN A 149 -15.45 1.86 13.00
CA ASN A 149 -14.63 0.65 13.07
C ASN A 149 -14.36 0.19 14.52
N PRO A 150 -15.38 -0.05 15.36
CA PRO A 150 -15.16 -0.32 16.78
C PRO A 150 -14.33 -1.60 17.04
N LYS A 151 -14.34 -2.55 16.13
CA LYS A 151 -13.51 -3.77 16.17
C LYS A 151 -12.11 -3.58 15.58
N GLY A 152 -11.83 -2.41 14.98
CA GLY A 152 -10.53 -2.11 14.34
C GLY A 152 -9.43 -1.70 15.32
N ARG A 153 -9.75 -1.48 16.60
CA ARG A 153 -8.77 -1.06 17.61
C ARG A 153 -7.79 -2.19 17.90
N LEU A 154 -6.49 -1.86 17.90
CA LEU A 154 -5.44 -2.79 18.30
C LEU A 154 -5.55 -3.08 19.80
N GLN A 155 -5.44 -4.35 20.17
CA GLN A 155 -5.39 -4.77 21.57
C GLN A 155 -4.00 -4.55 22.19
N GLN A 156 -2.97 -4.56 21.36
CA GLN A 156 -1.57 -4.36 21.74
C GLN A 156 -0.85 -3.54 20.67
N SER A 157 0.06 -2.68 21.08
CA SER A 157 0.87 -1.85 20.18
C SER A 157 2.01 -2.61 19.49
N ASN A 158 2.32 -3.82 19.96
CA ASN A 158 3.41 -4.65 19.39
C ASN A 158 3.09 -5.06 17.94
N PRO A 159 3.89 -4.65 16.92
CA PRO A 159 3.66 -5.00 15.53
C PRO A 159 3.54 -6.51 15.29
N LYS A 160 4.29 -7.34 16.01
CA LYS A 160 4.22 -8.81 15.86
C LYS A 160 2.84 -9.38 16.18
N SER A 161 2.01 -8.70 16.96
CA SER A 161 0.66 -9.15 17.32
C SER A 161 -0.36 -8.93 16.20
N TYR A 162 -0.15 -7.95 15.32
CA TYR A 162 -1.11 -7.57 14.28
C TYR A 162 -0.52 -7.54 12.87
N ASP A 163 0.80 -7.55 12.74
CA ASP A 163 1.53 -7.49 11.47
C ASP A 163 1.93 -8.89 11.00
N ASN A 164 0.94 -9.76 10.95
CA ASN A 164 1.09 -11.13 10.47
C ASN A 164 -0.03 -11.47 9.49
N HIS A 165 0.20 -12.48 8.67
CA HIS A 165 -0.69 -12.82 7.57
C HIS A 165 -2.11 -13.21 8.03
N SER A 166 -2.23 -13.95 9.12
CA SER A 166 -3.53 -14.37 9.66
C SER A 166 -4.37 -13.18 10.12
N THR A 167 -3.77 -12.25 10.85
CA THR A 167 -4.44 -11.03 11.30
C THR A 167 -4.83 -10.13 10.13
N LEU A 168 -3.97 -10.01 9.11
CA LEU A 168 -4.27 -9.25 7.89
C LEU A 168 -5.53 -9.80 7.19
N ILE A 169 -5.57 -11.11 6.98
CA ILE A 169 -6.73 -11.77 6.34
C ILE A 169 -8.00 -11.58 7.16
N GLU A 170 -7.93 -11.76 8.48
CA GLU A 170 -9.09 -11.57 9.36
C GLU A 170 -9.60 -10.11 9.32
N ASN A 171 -8.72 -9.14 9.34
CA ASN A 171 -9.11 -7.73 9.22
C ASN A 171 -9.74 -7.42 7.86
N ILE A 172 -9.24 -7.99 6.76
CA ILE A 172 -9.87 -7.87 5.44
C ILE A 172 -11.27 -8.52 5.44
N ARG A 173 -11.43 -9.67 6.08
CA ARG A 173 -12.72 -10.37 6.21
C ARG A 173 -13.72 -9.53 7.01
N ILE A 174 -13.31 -9.01 8.17
CA ILE A 174 -14.13 -8.11 9.00
C ILE A 174 -14.60 -6.91 8.16
N ASN A 175 -13.71 -6.29 7.40
CA ASN A 175 -14.09 -5.17 6.52
C ASN A 175 -15.16 -5.54 5.49
N LYS A 176 -15.12 -6.75 4.92
CA LYS A 176 -16.11 -7.20 3.92
C LYS A 176 -17.48 -7.54 4.52
N THR A 177 -17.55 -7.87 5.81
CA THR A 177 -18.79 -8.22 6.52
C THR A 177 -19.48 -7.04 7.19
N ARG A 178 -18.90 -5.84 7.12
CA ARG A 178 -19.49 -4.62 7.67
C ARG A 178 -20.69 -4.13 6.85
N GLY A 179 -21.50 -3.27 7.47
CA GLY A 179 -22.58 -2.59 6.74
C GLY A 179 -22.05 -1.81 5.54
N PHE A 180 -22.78 -1.87 4.42
CA PHE A 180 -22.35 -1.19 3.19
C PHE A 180 -22.14 0.32 3.40
N GLN A 181 -22.99 0.96 4.18
CA GLN A 181 -22.87 2.37 4.55
C GLN A 181 -21.54 2.66 5.26
N ASP A 182 -21.17 1.84 6.26
CA ASP A 182 -19.92 2.02 7.01
C ASP A 182 -18.69 1.81 6.14
N ILE A 183 -18.76 0.89 5.17
CA ILE A 183 -17.68 0.66 4.19
C ILE A 183 -17.52 1.89 3.29
N VAL A 184 -18.62 2.44 2.78
CA VAL A 184 -18.61 3.62 1.89
C VAL A 184 -18.04 4.82 2.64
N GLU A 185 -18.54 5.11 3.85
CA GLU A 185 -18.09 6.24 4.66
C GLU A 185 -16.62 6.10 5.06
N SER A 186 -16.20 4.92 5.55
CA SER A 186 -14.80 4.66 5.90
C SER A 186 -13.87 4.85 4.70
N ARG A 187 -14.26 4.37 3.52
CA ARG A 187 -13.47 4.53 2.30
C ARG A 187 -13.39 5.99 1.86
N GLY A 188 -14.48 6.73 1.95
CA GLY A 188 -14.50 8.17 1.70
C GLY A 188 -13.53 8.94 2.60
N ILE A 189 -13.54 8.63 3.90
CA ILE A 189 -12.59 9.22 4.87
C ILE A 189 -11.15 8.87 4.52
N LEU A 190 -10.85 7.61 4.17
CA LEU A 190 -9.50 7.21 3.75
C LEU A 190 -9.02 7.99 2.52
N TYR A 191 -9.90 8.21 1.53
CA TYR A 191 -9.55 8.99 0.33
C TYR A 191 -9.25 10.44 0.68
N ILE A 192 -10.07 11.06 1.54
CA ILE A 192 -9.86 12.43 2.02
C ILE A 192 -8.52 12.55 2.73
N LEU A 193 -8.23 11.70 3.71
CA LEU A 193 -6.98 11.76 4.48
C LEU A 193 -5.75 11.43 3.62
N THR A 194 -5.85 10.46 2.71
CA THR A 194 -4.76 10.13 1.78
C THR A 194 -4.49 11.28 0.80
N SER A 195 -5.51 12.00 0.36
CA SER A 195 -5.36 13.12 -0.57
C SER A 195 -4.48 14.25 -0.02
N ARG A 196 -4.37 14.41 1.31
CA ARG A 196 -3.47 15.40 1.95
C ARG A 196 -2.01 15.16 1.58
N PHE A 197 -1.64 13.91 1.42
CA PHE A 197 -0.28 13.51 1.05
C PHE A 197 -0.08 13.43 -0.46
N LEU A 198 -1.14 13.20 -1.23
CA LEU A 198 -1.05 13.11 -2.70
C LEU A 198 -0.70 14.43 -3.36
N GLU A 199 -1.06 15.55 -2.76
CA GLU A 199 -0.75 16.89 -3.30
C GLU A 199 0.77 17.11 -3.52
N MET A 200 1.60 16.54 -2.65
CA MET A 200 3.05 16.65 -2.73
C MET A 200 3.74 15.32 -3.07
N ALA A 201 2.97 14.27 -3.33
CA ALA A 201 3.53 12.99 -3.72
C ALA A 201 4.19 13.08 -5.10
N ARG A 202 5.29 12.38 -5.28
CA ARG A 202 6.01 12.31 -6.55
C ARG A 202 6.17 10.85 -6.95
N PRO A 203 6.09 10.52 -8.24
CA PRO A 203 6.51 9.19 -8.67
C PRO A 203 7.90 8.91 -8.08
N LYS A 204 8.08 7.76 -7.46
CA LYS A 204 9.40 7.40 -6.92
C LYS A 204 10.41 7.59 -8.03
N SER A 205 11.20 8.66 -7.92
CA SER A 205 12.31 8.98 -8.80
C SER A 205 13.31 7.84 -8.70
N SER A 206 13.51 7.18 -9.78
CA SER A 206 13.97 5.82 -9.75
C SER A 206 15.48 5.70 -9.67
N SER A 207 15.93 5.09 -8.60
CA SER A 207 16.99 4.09 -8.71
C SER A 207 16.49 2.82 -9.45
N LYS A 208 15.17 2.64 -9.64
CA LYS A 208 14.59 1.50 -10.36
C LYS A 208 14.41 1.83 -11.83
N ASP A 209 14.90 0.96 -12.66
CA ASP A 209 14.74 1.05 -14.12
C ASP A 209 13.24 1.14 -14.50
N GLU A 210 12.87 2.17 -15.25
CA GLU A 210 11.49 2.43 -15.67
C GLU A 210 10.85 1.23 -16.35
N ARG A 211 11.64 0.48 -17.12
CA ARG A 211 11.20 -0.75 -17.78
C ARG A 211 10.72 -1.79 -16.76
N ILE A 212 11.41 -1.90 -15.62
CA ILE A 212 11.02 -2.82 -14.56
C ILE A 212 9.77 -2.33 -13.83
N ARG A 213 9.60 -1.03 -13.61
CA ARG A 213 8.36 -0.45 -13.07
C ARG A 213 7.17 -0.76 -13.97
N ASN A 214 7.32 -0.55 -15.27
CA ASN A 214 6.29 -0.84 -16.26
C ASN A 214 5.93 -2.34 -16.26
N ALA A 215 6.93 -3.22 -16.20
CA ALA A 215 6.71 -4.66 -16.07
C ALA A 215 5.98 -5.03 -14.78
N GLN A 216 6.33 -4.43 -13.64
CA GLN A 216 5.62 -4.64 -12.37
C GLN A 216 4.16 -4.15 -12.45
N SER A 217 3.92 -2.97 -13.04
CA SER A 217 2.57 -2.44 -13.27
C SER A 217 1.75 -3.35 -14.17
N TYR A 218 2.33 -3.82 -15.27
CA TYR A 218 1.70 -4.78 -16.17
C TYR A 218 1.31 -6.08 -15.45
N ILE A 219 2.24 -6.64 -14.64
CA ILE A 219 1.98 -7.86 -13.86
C ILE A 219 0.78 -7.64 -12.92
N ARG A 220 0.73 -6.52 -12.19
CA ARG A 220 -0.38 -6.22 -11.28
C ARG A 220 -1.72 -6.09 -12.00
N LYS A 221 -1.75 -5.35 -13.10
CA LYS A 221 -2.97 -5.15 -13.90
C LYS A 221 -3.49 -6.47 -14.51
N ASN A 222 -2.58 -7.38 -14.83
CA ASN A 222 -2.89 -8.63 -15.52
C ASN A 222 -2.76 -9.88 -14.63
N ILE A 223 -2.76 -9.74 -13.31
CA ILE A 223 -2.50 -10.85 -12.37
C ILE A 223 -3.50 -12.01 -12.49
N GLY A 224 -4.70 -11.75 -12.98
CA GLY A 224 -5.73 -12.76 -13.29
C GLY A 224 -5.49 -13.53 -14.57
N SER A 225 -4.45 -13.20 -15.34
CA SER A 225 -4.15 -13.82 -16.64
C SER A 225 -2.89 -14.65 -16.58
N LYS A 226 -2.64 -15.42 -17.63
CA LYS A 226 -1.34 -16.07 -17.84
C LYS A 226 -0.34 -15.00 -18.30
N ILE A 227 0.70 -14.79 -17.51
CA ILE A 227 1.75 -13.82 -17.81
C ILE A 227 3.02 -14.57 -18.19
N MET A 228 3.54 -14.30 -19.37
CA MET A 228 4.78 -14.89 -19.85
C MET A 228 5.93 -13.90 -19.63
N VAL A 229 6.99 -14.35 -18.95
CA VAL A 229 8.17 -13.49 -18.70
C VAL A 229 8.86 -13.06 -20.00
N LYS A 230 8.74 -13.88 -21.05
CA LYS A 230 9.26 -13.56 -22.37
C LYS A 230 8.58 -12.31 -22.95
N ASP A 231 7.25 -12.22 -22.85
CA ASP A 231 6.49 -11.07 -23.35
C ASP A 231 6.89 -9.78 -22.60
N LEU A 232 7.07 -9.87 -21.28
CA LEU A 232 7.57 -8.75 -20.47
C LEU A 232 8.98 -8.30 -20.90
N ALA A 233 9.85 -9.23 -21.27
CA ALA A 233 11.18 -8.90 -21.76
C ALA A 233 11.11 -8.21 -23.13
N GLU A 234 10.27 -8.69 -24.02
CA GLU A 234 10.04 -8.09 -25.34
C GLU A 234 9.49 -6.67 -25.24
N ASP A 235 8.49 -6.45 -24.38
CA ASP A 235 7.90 -5.12 -24.12
C ASP A 235 8.94 -4.12 -23.57
N THR A 236 9.96 -4.60 -22.88
CA THR A 236 11.05 -3.77 -22.38
C THR A 236 12.22 -3.61 -23.33
N SER A 237 12.16 -4.21 -24.53
CA SER A 237 13.27 -4.25 -25.52
C SER A 237 14.57 -4.84 -24.94
N LEU A 238 14.45 -5.79 -24.01
CA LEU A 238 15.58 -6.51 -23.41
C LEU A 238 15.59 -7.98 -23.83
N SER A 239 16.80 -8.59 -23.89
CA SER A 239 16.85 -10.06 -23.94
C SER A 239 16.26 -10.64 -22.64
N LEU A 240 15.66 -11.85 -22.75
CA LEU A 240 15.04 -12.53 -21.61
C LEU A 240 16.00 -12.64 -20.40
N GLU A 241 17.25 -13.00 -20.64
CA GLU A 241 18.27 -13.15 -19.60
C GLU A 241 18.62 -11.83 -18.94
N HIS A 242 18.75 -10.76 -19.75
CA HIS A 242 19.00 -9.41 -19.23
C HIS A 242 17.82 -8.91 -18.40
N PHE A 243 16.60 -9.08 -18.90
CA PHE A 243 15.38 -8.74 -18.17
C PHE A 243 15.29 -9.44 -16.81
N ILE A 244 15.49 -10.78 -16.77
CA ILE A 244 15.44 -11.55 -15.52
C ILE A 244 16.47 -11.04 -14.50
N ARG A 245 17.71 -10.80 -14.97
CA ARG A 245 18.78 -10.29 -14.12
C ARG A 245 18.49 -8.89 -13.58
N LEU A 246 18.03 -7.99 -14.45
CA LEU A 246 17.68 -6.62 -14.10
C LEU A 246 16.49 -6.59 -13.14
N PHE A 247 15.44 -7.34 -13.45
CA PHE A 247 14.27 -7.44 -12.59
C PHE A 247 14.63 -7.94 -11.19
N LYS A 248 15.46 -8.99 -11.10
CA LYS A 248 15.95 -9.51 -9.82
C LYS A 248 16.80 -8.48 -9.06
N LYS A 249 17.66 -7.75 -9.76
CA LYS A 249 18.47 -6.67 -9.15
C LYS A 249 17.60 -5.59 -8.54
N GLU A 250 16.56 -5.17 -9.25
CA GLU A 250 15.68 -4.06 -8.86
C GLU A 250 14.61 -4.44 -7.82
N THR A 251 14.15 -5.71 -7.84
CA THR A 251 13.03 -6.17 -6.99
C THR A 251 13.43 -7.16 -5.90
N GLY A 252 14.65 -7.69 -5.95
CA GLY A 252 15.15 -8.73 -5.04
C GLY A 252 14.74 -10.16 -5.42
N GLU A 253 13.78 -10.35 -6.34
CA GLU A 253 13.28 -11.66 -6.75
C GLU A 253 13.17 -11.79 -8.29
N THR A 254 13.13 -13.02 -8.82
CA THR A 254 12.95 -13.21 -10.26
C THR A 254 11.52 -12.88 -10.69
N PRO A 255 11.27 -12.50 -11.97
CA PRO A 255 9.92 -12.20 -12.47
C PRO A 255 8.90 -13.31 -12.18
N ASN A 256 9.29 -14.58 -12.39
CA ASN A 256 8.41 -15.71 -12.11
C ASN A 256 8.08 -15.87 -10.61
N MET A 257 9.04 -15.62 -9.73
CA MET A 257 8.80 -15.64 -8.28
C MET A 257 7.86 -14.50 -7.88
N TYR A 258 8.08 -13.31 -8.41
CA TYR A 258 7.23 -12.13 -8.18
C TYR A 258 5.78 -12.39 -8.62
N ILE A 259 5.56 -12.86 -9.85
CA ILE A 259 4.24 -13.21 -10.38
C ILE A 259 3.56 -14.28 -9.52
N THR A 260 4.29 -15.35 -9.20
CA THR A 260 3.77 -16.46 -8.39
C THR A 260 3.36 -15.99 -7.01
N ARG A 261 4.20 -15.23 -6.31
CA ARG A 261 3.91 -14.67 -4.99
C ARG A 261 2.64 -13.83 -5.03
N MET A 262 2.54 -12.86 -5.95
CA MET A 262 1.36 -12.01 -6.07
C MET A 262 0.07 -12.77 -6.34
N LYS A 263 0.12 -13.81 -7.19
CA LYS A 263 -1.03 -14.67 -7.46
C LYS A 263 -1.45 -15.46 -6.22
N LEU A 264 -0.49 -15.99 -5.48
CA LEU A 264 -0.76 -16.79 -4.28
C LEU A 264 -1.27 -15.93 -3.11
N GLU A 265 -0.72 -14.72 -2.91
CA GLU A 265 -1.24 -13.73 -1.94
C GLU A 265 -2.71 -13.39 -2.25
N ARG A 266 -3.03 -13.16 -3.52
CA ARG A 266 -4.40 -12.91 -3.95
C ARG A 266 -5.30 -14.14 -3.74
N ALA A 267 -4.79 -15.36 -4.00
CA ALA A 267 -5.51 -16.59 -3.72
C ALA A 267 -5.88 -16.75 -2.24
N MET A 268 -4.94 -16.42 -1.34
CA MET A 268 -5.15 -16.48 0.10
C MET A 268 -6.31 -15.57 0.54
N VAL A 269 -6.33 -14.33 0.04
CA VAL A 269 -7.43 -13.40 0.31
C VAL A 269 -8.77 -13.96 -0.19
N ILE A 270 -8.83 -14.46 -1.43
CA ILE A 270 -10.06 -14.99 -2.01
C ILE A 270 -10.54 -16.23 -1.23
N LEU A 271 -9.64 -17.15 -0.89
CA LEU A 271 -9.95 -18.36 -0.11
C LEU A 271 -10.53 -18.04 1.26
N ALA A 272 -9.98 -17.04 1.94
CA ALA A 272 -10.42 -16.63 3.28
C ALA A 272 -11.73 -15.82 3.27
N THR A 273 -12.03 -15.12 2.16
CA THR A 273 -13.13 -14.15 2.11
C THR A 273 -14.28 -14.52 1.18
N SER A 274 -14.23 -15.67 0.49
CA SER A 274 -15.27 -16.12 -0.42
C SER A 274 -15.44 -17.63 -0.40
N ASP A 275 -16.65 -18.08 -0.77
CA ASP A 275 -17.00 -19.51 -0.93
C ASP A 275 -16.71 -20.02 -2.37
N SER A 276 -16.00 -19.23 -3.17
CA SER A 276 -15.64 -19.58 -4.56
C SER A 276 -14.90 -20.91 -4.61
N ASN A 277 -15.26 -21.76 -5.56
CA ASN A 277 -14.60 -23.05 -5.77
C ASN A 277 -13.10 -22.89 -6.02
N ILE A 278 -12.26 -23.72 -5.41
CA ILE A 278 -10.79 -23.66 -5.51
C ILE A 278 -10.31 -23.71 -6.98
N LYS A 279 -10.97 -24.56 -7.80
CA LYS A 279 -10.70 -24.62 -9.24
C LYS A 279 -11.00 -23.28 -9.93
N SER A 280 -12.11 -22.64 -9.58
CA SER A 280 -12.48 -21.32 -10.10
C SER A 280 -11.46 -20.26 -9.67
N ILE A 281 -11.00 -20.29 -8.42
CA ILE A 281 -9.96 -19.37 -7.93
C ILE A 281 -8.66 -19.54 -8.72
N ALA A 282 -8.21 -20.79 -8.92
CA ALA A 282 -7.02 -21.09 -9.71
C ALA A 282 -7.13 -20.53 -11.13
N LEU A 283 -8.26 -20.79 -11.81
CA LEU A 283 -8.53 -20.29 -13.15
C LEU A 283 -8.55 -18.74 -13.21
N THR A 284 -9.21 -18.09 -12.26
CA THR A 284 -9.26 -16.61 -12.16
C THR A 284 -7.88 -15.98 -11.95
N LEU A 285 -6.94 -16.75 -11.42
CA LEU A 285 -5.55 -16.33 -11.23
C LEU A 285 -4.62 -16.80 -12.37
N GLY A 286 -5.20 -17.30 -13.48
CA GLY A 286 -4.46 -17.73 -14.68
C GLY A 286 -3.62 -19.00 -14.46
N TYR A 287 -4.09 -19.91 -13.61
CA TYR A 287 -3.55 -21.26 -13.48
C TYR A 287 -4.41 -22.24 -14.29
N ASP A 288 -3.82 -22.82 -15.33
CA ASP A 288 -4.49 -23.81 -16.17
C ASP A 288 -4.58 -25.20 -15.47
N ASP A 289 -3.65 -25.47 -14.53
CA ASP A 289 -3.53 -26.75 -13.82
C ASP A 289 -3.76 -26.54 -12.31
N LEU A 290 -4.86 -27.13 -11.80
CA LEU A 290 -5.22 -27.09 -10.39
C LEU A 290 -4.18 -27.81 -9.51
N SER A 291 -3.59 -28.89 -9.98
CA SER A 291 -2.56 -29.63 -9.25
C SER A 291 -1.29 -28.80 -9.09
N TYR A 292 -0.89 -28.06 -10.11
CA TYR A 292 0.22 -27.13 -10.03
C TYR A 292 -0.09 -25.98 -9.06
N PHE A 293 -1.26 -25.35 -9.18
CA PHE A 293 -1.73 -24.34 -8.24
C PHE A 293 -1.67 -24.84 -6.79
N THR A 294 -2.23 -26.02 -6.53
CA THR A 294 -2.27 -26.61 -5.17
C THR A 294 -0.87 -26.82 -4.60
N ARG A 295 0.06 -27.35 -5.41
CA ARG A 295 1.47 -27.53 -4.99
C ARG A 295 2.17 -26.19 -4.74
N ALA A 296 2.00 -25.21 -5.62
CA ALA A 296 2.56 -23.88 -5.47
C ALA A 296 2.03 -23.19 -4.21
N PHE A 297 0.71 -23.25 -4.01
CA PHE A 297 0.06 -22.70 -2.83
C PHE A 297 0.55 -23.34 -1.53
N LYS A 298 0.60 -24.69 -1.48
CA LYS A 298 1.12 -25.42 -0.30
C LYS A 298 2.57 -25.06 0.00
N ARG A 299 3.42 -24.90 -1.03
CA ARG A 299 4.82 -24.48 -0.85
C ARG A 299 4.92 -23.09 -0.26
N PHE A 300 4.02 -22.19 -0.66
CA PHE A 300 4.01 -20.79 -0.24
C PHE A 300 3.42 -20.60 1.16
N SER A 301 2.27 -21.22 1.44
CA SER A 301 1.49 -21.01 2.67
C SER A 301 1.71 -22.09 3.75
N GLY A 302 2.39 -23.20 3.41
CA GLY A 302 2.59 -24.34 4.29
C GLY A 302 1.43 -25.35 4.29
N VAL A 303 0.23 -24.96 3.84
CA VAL A 303 -0.99 -25.80 3.84
C VAL A 303 -1.65 -25.83 2.46
N THR A 304 -2.55 -26.77 2.21
CA THR A 304 -3.31 -26.80 0.94
C THR A 304 -4.34 -25.67 0.89
N PRO A 305 -4.82 -25.27 -0.30
CA PRO A 305 -5.88 -24.26 -0.44
C PRO A 305 -7.14 -24.58 0.35
N GLN A 306 -7.54 -25.88 0.41
CA GLN A 306 -8.70 -26.30 1.20
C GLN A 306 -8.45 -26.16 2.70
N GLN A 307 -7.31 -26.66 3.20
CA GLN A 307 -6.93 -26.51 4.61
C GLN A 307 -6.83 -25.04 5.01
N TYR A 308 -6.29 -24.19 4.12
CA TYR A 308 -6.22 -22.77 4.36
C TYR A 308 -7.60 -22.13 4.50
N ARG A 309 -8.53 -22.49 3.61
CA ARG A 309 -9.94 -22.07 3.69
C ARG A 309 -10.57 -22.51 5.00
N ASP A 310 -10.45 -23.80 5.33
CA ASP A 310 -11.08 -24.38 6.53
C ASP A 310 -10.59 -23.68 7.81
N GLN A 311 -9.29 -23.40 7.90
CA GLN A 311 -8.69 -22.67 9.03
C GLN A 311 -9.24 -21.24 9.19
N HIS A 312 -9.61 -20.57 8.09
CA HIS A 312 -10.05 -19.18 8.10
C HIS A 312 -11.57 -18.99 8.02
N GLN A 313 -12.32 -20.04 7.70
CA GLN A 313 -13.78 -20.02 7.68
C GLN A 313 -14.42 -20.68 8.92
N GLN A 314 -13.73 -21.57 9.64
CA GLN A 314 -14.22 -22.20 10.87
C GLN A 314 -14.24 -21.27 12.10
N MET A 315 -13.79 -20.03 11.97
CA MET A 315 -13.94 -18.98 13.00
C MET A 315 -15.24 -18.16 12.83
N LYS A 316 -16.29 -18.79 12.27
CA LYS A 316 -17.64 -18.22 12.21
C LYS A 316 -18.40 -18.43 13.52
#